data_d1670eae1289bbec877257864f1fe704
#
_entry.id   d1670eae1289bbec877257864f1fe704
#
_cell.length_a   1.000
_cell.length_b   1.000
_cell.length_c   1.000
_cell.angle_alpha   90.00
_cell.angle_beta   90.00
_cell.angle_gamma   90.00
#
_symmetry.space_group_name_H-M   'P 1'
#
loop_
_entity.id
_entity.type
_entity.pdbx_description
1 polymer ?
#
loop_
_entity_poly.entity_id
_entity_poly.type
_entity_poly.pdbx_seq_one_letter_code
_entity_poly.pdbx_strand_id
1 'polypeptide(L)'
;MAIAAILASLQSSVIQYPYHSIATAALLVPILYIIINEFIRDSARVKGMKGPRGLPLIGNLAQIRTDAAEQYRLWSKKHGAVYQIQLGNIPVVVVNSAASAKVLFGQNAQALSSRPETYTFHKIVSNTAGTTIGTSPYSESLKRRRKGAASALNRPSVDTYVSHLDVESKAFVEELHRYGNHGKTPVDPMPMIQRLSLSLALTLNWGVRIASQEEDLFNEITEVEEEISRFRSTTGNMQDYIPLLRLNPFSSNSKKAAEMRIRRDKYLGALNSDLDDRMAKGTHKPCIQANVIMDKEAKLNSEELTSISLTMLSGGLDTVTTLVAWSLGLLAQRPDIQDRAARAIQEMYGEDDPMCSSDDDQKCAYIAALVKECLRFFTVLRLALPRTSIKDITYKGITIPKGTVFFLNAWACNMDPDVWTDPDEFRPERWLEQPDAPLFTYGMGYRMCAGSLLANRELYLVFIRTLNSFRLEPHDKTDCHPLRGNSDPTSLVAIPQKYKVRFVPKNEKALSKVLS
;
A
#
# COMPACT_ATOMS: atom_id res chain seq x y z
N MET A 1 -22.61 -11.54 -53.22
CA MET A 1 -24.05 -11.27 -53.47
C MET A 1 -24.90 -11.41 -52.20
N ALA A 2 -24.82 -12.46 -51.40
CA ALA A 2 -25.68 -12.65 -50.22
C ALA A 2 -25.55 -11.54 -49.15
N ILE A 3 -24.33 -11.08 -48.82
CA ILE A 3 -24.11 -10.04 -47.83
C ILE A 3 -24.67 -8.67 -48.28
N ALA A 4 -24.54 -8.33 -49.57
CA ALA A 4 -25.10 -7.09 -50.13
C ALA A 4 -26.64 -7.10 -50.11
N ALA A 5 -27.26 -8.25 -50.41
CA ALA A 5 -28.71 -8.41 -50.33
C ALA A 5 -29.25 -8.31 -48.90
N ILE A 6 -28.52 -8.88 -47.91
CA ILE A 6 -28.86 -8.76 -46.48
C ILE A 6 -28.76 -7.30 -46.03
N LEU A 7 -27.67 -6.58 -46.39
CA LEU A 7 -27.49 -5.17 -46.04
C LEU A 7 -28.57 -4.27 -46.67
N ALA A 8 -28.95 -4.52 -47.94
CA ALA A 8 -30.02 -3.78 -48.59
C ALA A 8 -31.40 -4.06 -47.96
N SER A 9 -31.68 -5.28 -47.57
CA SER A 9 -32.90 -5.68 -46.85
C SER A 9 -32.97 -5.03 -45.45
N LEU A 10 -31.86 -5.00 -44.72
CA LEU A 10 -31.77 -4.32 -43.44
C LEU A 10 -31.97 -2.79 -43.57
N GLN A 11 -31.37 -2.20 -44.60
CA GLN A 11 -31.51 -0.76 -44.86
C GLN A 11 -32.96 -0.39 -45.24
N SER A 12 -33.66 -1.20 -46.04
CA SER A 12 -35.08 -0.96 -46.35
C SER A 12 -35.97 -1.13 -45.11
N SER A 13 -35.72 -2.11 -44.25
CA SER A 13 -36.46 -2.33 -43.00
C SER A 13 -36.29 -1.18 -42.02
N VAL A 14 -35.09 -0.60 -41.90
CA VAL A 14 -34.81 0.56 -41.03
C VAL A 14 -35.58 1.79 -41.51
N ILE A 15 -35.67 2.01 -42.81
CA ILE A 15 -36.38 3.17 -43.38
C ILE A 15 -37.90 2.98 -43.23
N GLN A 16 -38.42 1.78 -43.41
CA GLN A 16 -39.86 1.50 -43.40
C GLN A 16 -40.44 1.43 -41.96
N TYR A 17 -39.65 0.92 -41.00
CA TYR A 17 -40.10 0.75 -39.60
C TYR A 17 -39.05 1.28 -38.59
N PRO A 18 -38.80 2.58 -38.51
CA PRO A 18 -37.70 3.13 -37.73
C PRO A 18 -37.79 2.81 -36.23
N TYR A 19 -38.99 2.89 -35.66
CA TYR A 19 -39.18 2.60 -34.21
C TYR A 19 -38.98 1.13 -33.88
N HIS A 20 -39.43 0.19 -34.73
CA HIS A 20 -39.21 -1.24 -34.50
C HIS A 20 -37.74 -1.59 -34.67
N SER A 21 -37.06 -0.98 -35.64
CA SER A 21 -35.63 -1.20 -35.88
C SER A 21 -34.80 -0.67 -34.72
N ILE A 22 -35.13 0.50 -34.19
CA ILE A 22 -34.46 1.06 -32.98
C ILE A 22 -34.71 0.16 -31.77
N ALA A 23 -35.95 -0.28 -31.52
CA ALA A 23 -36.28 -1.18 -30.42
C ALA A 23 -35.54 -2.51 -30.52
N THR A 24 -35.49 -3.09 -31.72
CA THR A 24 -34.78 -4.34 -32.01
C THR A 24 -33.28 -4.17 -31.80
N ALA A 25 -32.68 -3.10 -32.29
CA ALA A 25 -31.26 -2.78 -32.06
C ALA A 25 -30.95 -2.55 -30.58
N ALA A 26 -31.81 -1.83 -29.86
CA ALA A 26 -31.66 -1.60 -28.43
C ALA A 26 -31.68 -2.90 -27.60
N LEU A 27 -32.36 -3.94 -28.08
CA LEU A 27 -32.37 -5.25 -27.45
C LEU A 27 -31.20 -6.14 -27.89
N LEU A 28 -30.90 -6.18 -29.19
CA LEU A 28 -29.91 -7.12 -29.74
C LEU A 28 -28.47 -6.68 -29.53
N VAL A 29 -28.17 -5.37 -29.58
CA VAL A 29 -26.80 -4.84 -29.41
C VAL A 29 -26.22 -5.17 -28.04
N PRO A 30 -26.92 -4.98 -26.91
CA PRO A 30 -26.43 -5.39 -25.59
C PRO A 30 -26.21 -6.91 -25.48
N ILE A 31 -27.12 -7.69 -26.01
CA ILE A 31 -27.01 -9.18 -26.01
C ILE A 31 -25.77 -9.62 -26.80
N LEU A 32 -25.59 -9.10 -28.00
CA LEU A 32 -24.42 -9.40 -28.84
C LEU A 32 -23.11 -8.94 -28.16
N TYR A 33 -23.13 -7.74 -27.54
CA TYR A 33 -22.00 -7.27 -26.76
C TYR A 33 -21.64 -8.23 -25.63
N ILE A 34 -22.63 -8.71 -24.86
CA ILE A 34 -22.41 -9.68 -23.78
C ILE A 34 -21.79 -10.97 -24.33
N ILE A 35 -22.36 -11.54 -25.42
CA ILE A 35 -21.87 -12.78 -26.00
C ILE A 35 -20.42 -12.64 -26.48
N ILE A 36 -20.11 -11.59 -27.23
CA ILE A 36 -18.76 -11.31 -27.74
C ILE A 36 -17.79 -11.10 -26.57
N ASN A 37 -18.20 -10.31 -25.59
CA ASN A 37 -17.38 -10.02 -24.42
C ASN A 37 -17.06 -11.30 -23.62
N GLU A 38 -18.05 -12.17 -23.39
CA GLU A 38 -17.82 -13.44 -22.69
C GLU A 38 -16.89 -14.38 -23.49
N PHE A 39 -17.03 -14.42 -24.83
CA PHE A 39 -16.11 -15.18 -25.65
C PHE A 39 -14.67 -14.68 -25.57
N ILE A 40 -14.44 -13.36 -25.62
CA ILE A 40 -13.12 -12.74 -25.44
C ILE A 40 -12.56 -13.06 -24.06
N ARG A 41 -13.36 -12.94 -23.01
CA ARG A 41 -12.98 -13.24 -21.62
C ARG A 41 -12.57 -14.69 -21.44
N ASP A 42 -13.34 -15.63 -21.97
CA ASP A 42 -13.04 -17.06 -21.85
C ASP A 42 -11.76 -17.42 -22.63
N SER A 43 -11.55 -16.83 -23.81
CA SER A 43 -10.33 -17.03 -24.60
C SER A 43 -9.06 -16.48 -23.89
N ALA A 44 -9.20 -15.44 -23.07
CA ALA A 44 -8.09 -14.82 -22.34
C ALA A 44 -7.70 -15.59 -21.05
N ARG A 45 -8.50 -16.56 -20.62
CA ARG A 45 -8.21 -17.36 -19.42
C ARG A 45 -7.00 -18.28 -19.61
N VAL A 46 -6.27 -18.51 -18.52
CA VAL A 46 -5.17 -19.48 -18.52
C VAL A 46 -5.72 -20.90 -18.65
N LYS A 47 -5.40 -21.58 -19.74
CA LYS A 47 -5.89 -22.93 -20.03
C LYS A 47 -5.42 -23.92 -18.97
N GLY A 48 -6.32 -24.76 -18.49
CA GLY A 48 -6.03 -25.78 -17.46
C GLY A 48 -6.02 -25.25 -16.01
N MET A 49 -6.03 -23.93 -15.78
CA MET A 49 -6.06 -23.38 -14.44
C MET A 49 -7.50 -23.30 -13.90
N LYS A 50 -7.72 -23.84 -12.70
CA LYS A 50 -9.03 -23.81 -12.00
C LYS A 50 -9.31 -22.41 -11.44
N GLY A 51 -10.57 -22.19 -11.01
CA GLY A 51 -10.96 -20.97 -10.29
C GLY A 51 -12.48 -20.87 -10.14
N PRO A 52 -12.97 -19.92 -9.31
CA PRO A 52 -14.39 -19.68 -9.14
C PRO A 52 -15.04 -19.16 -10.43
N ARG A 53 -16.31 -19.50 -10.64
CA ARG A 53 -17.11 -18.95 -11.74
C ARG A 53 -17.49 -17.50 -11.41
N GLY A 54 -17.28 -16.60 -12.37
CA GLY A 54 -17.74 -15.22 -12.31
C GLY A 54 -19.09 -15.00 -12.99
N LEU A 55 -19.69 -13.84 -12.76
CA LEU A 55 -20.88 -13.39 -13.45
C LEU A 55 -20.53 -12.78 -14.83
N PRO A 56 -21.46 -12.78 -15.80
CA PRO A 56 -21.25 -12.07 -17.06
C PRO A 56 -20.85 -10.61 -16.82
N LEU A 57 -20.01 -10.06 -17.68
CA LEU A 57 -19.43 -8.70 -17.67
C LEU A 57 -18.56 -8.37 -16.46
N ILE A 58 -19.02 -8.62 -15.24
CA ILE A 58 -18.35 -8.20 -14.00
C ILE A 58 -17.39 -9.25 -13.43
N GLY A 59 -17.50 -10.51 -13.86
CA GLY A 59 -16.68 -11.59 -13.31
C GLY A 59 -16.91 -11.82 -11.83
N ASN A 60 -15.83 -11.87 -11.06
CA ASN A 60 -15.88 -12.09 -9.61
C ASN A 60 -15.95 -10.80 -8.79
N LEU A 61 -16.06 -9.62 -9.42
CA LEU A 61 -16.04 -8.32 -8.69
C LEU A 61 -17.11 -8.21 -7.62
N ALA A 62 -18.33 -8.72 -7.87
CA ALA A 62 -19.39 -8.68 -6.85
C ALA A 62 -19.10 -9.58 -5.64
N GLN A 63 -18.34 -10.67 -5.84
CA GLN A 63 -18.08 -11.69 -4.81
C GLN A 63 -16.93 -11.30 -3.86
N ILE A 64 -16.17 -10.25 -4.18
CA ILE A 64 -14.98 -9.82 -3.42
C ILE A 64 -15.17 -8.47 -2.72
N ARG A 65 -16.39 -7.93 -2.66
CA ARG A 65 -16.67 -6.58 -2.15
C ARG A 65 -16.46 -6.43 -0.65
N THR A 66 -16.62 -7.50 0.12
CA THR A 66 -16.51 -7.46 1.58
C THR A 66 -15.07 -7.46 2.08
N ASP A 67 -14.22 -8.32 1.52
CA ASP A 67 -12.77 -8.37 1.72
C ASP A 67 -12.17 -9.30 0.66
N ALA A 68 -11.48 -8.72 -0.31
CA ALA A 68 -10.95 -9.49 -1.42
C ALA A 68 -9.86 -10.48 -1.00
N ALA A 69 -8.96 -10.08 -0.10
CA ALA A 69 -7.85 -10.92 0.32
C ALA A 69 -8.33 -12.15 1.09
N GLU A 70 -9.29 -11.96 2.00
CA GLU A 70 -9.88 -13.07 2.76
C GLU A 70 -10.72 -13.95 1.84
N GLN A 71 -11.51 -13.38 0.93
CA GLN A 71 -12.27 -14.15 -0.04
C GLN A 71 -11.35 -15.02 -0.91
N TYR A 72 -10.20 -14.49 -1.33
CA TYR A 72 -9.21 -15.26 -2.08
C TYR A 72 -8.58 -16.37 -1.23
N ARG A 73 -8.31 -16.12 0.04
CA ARG A 73 -7.83 -17.15 0.98
C ARG A 73 -8.88 -18.28 1.16
N LEU A 74 -10.15 -17.94 1.28
CA LEU A 74 -11.23 -18.93 1.37
C LEU A 74 -11.37 -19.76 0.09
N TRP A 75 -11.27 -19.13 -1.08
CA TRP A 75 -11.31 -19.84 -2.36
C TRP A 75 -10.11 -20.76 -2.57
N SER A 76 -8.96 -20.45 -1.99
CA SER A 76 -7.79 -21.32 -2.10
C SER A 76 -7.99 -22.69 -1.48
N LYS A 77 -8.84 -22.81 -0.46
CA LYS A 77 -9.23 -24.10 0.15
C LYS A 77 -9.96 -25.01 -0.83
N LYS A 78 -10.68 -24.42 -1.82
CA LYS A 78 -11.46 -25.16 -2.83
C LYS A 78 -10.73 -25.34 -4.15
N HIS A 79 -9.96 -24.35 -4.58
CA HIS A 79 -9.36 -24.30 -5.92
C HIS A 79 -7.86 -24.55 -5.91
N GLY A 80 -7.23 -24.69 -4.72
CA GLY A 80 -5.80 -24.82 -4.52
C GLY A 80 -5.11 -23.45 -4.29
N ALA A 81 -3.83 -23.51 -3.88
CA ALA A 81 -3.07 -22.32 -3.50
C ALA A 81 -2.86 -21.30 -4.63
N VAL A 82 -2.94 -21.76 -5.89
CA VAL A 82 -2.85 -20.91 -7.09
C VAL A 82 -4.01 -21.23 -8.00
N TYR A 83 -4.79 -20.24 -8.34
CA TYR A 83 -5.96 -20.35 -9.21
C TYR A 83 -6.20 -19.03 -9.95
N GLN A 84 -7.11 -19.02 -10.93
CA GLN A 84 -7.48 -17.83 -11.66
C GLN A 84 -8.87 -17.32 -11.28
N ILE A 85 -9.02 -16.00 -11.30
CA ILE A 85 -10.30 -15.29 -11.19
C ILE A 85 -10.50 -14.41 -12.41
N GLN A 86 -11.71 -13.86 -12.54
CA GLN A 86 -12.03 -12.92 -13.59
C GLN A 86 -12.52 -11.61 -12.97
N LEU A 87 -11.79 -10.51 -13.16
CA LEU A 87 -12.19 -9.17 -12.73
C LEU A 87 -12.61 -8.37 -13.98
N GLY A 88 -13.93 -8.22 -14.20
CA GLY A 88 -14.41 -7.68 -15.46
C GLY A 88 -13.79 -8.41 -16.67
N ASN A 89 -13.06 -7.68 -17.50
CA ASN A 89 -12.38 -8.25 -18.67
C ASN A 89 -10.95 -8.75 -18.40
N ILE A 90 -10.46 -8.67 -17.17
CA ILE A 90 -9.07 -9.00 -16.83
C ILE A 90 -9.00 -10.34 -16.09
N PRO A 91 -8.38 -11.39 -16.68
CA PRO A 91 -8.05 -12.60 -15.95
C PRO A 91 -6.88 -12.35 -15.02
N VAL A 92 -6.97 -12.84 -13.77
CA VAL A 92 -5.97 -12.66 -12.74
C VAL A 92 -5.62 -14.00 -12.11
N VAL A 93 -4.33 -14.29 -11.97
CA VAL A 93 -3.82 -15.43 -11.20
C VAL A 93 -3.59 -14.98 -9.77
N VAL A 94 -4.21 -15.65 -8.80
CA VAL A 94 -4.09 -15.34 -7.37
C VAL A 94 -3.22 -16.39 -6.70
N VAL A 95 -2.24 -15.94 -5.91
CA VAL A 95 -1.28 -16.80 -5.19
C VAL A 95 -1.48 -16.62 -3.69
N ASN A 96 -1.81 -17.72 -2.98
CA ASN A 96 -2.33 -17.69 -1.60
C ASN A 96 -1.50 -18.52 -0.60
N SER A 97 -0.34 -19.07 -0.96
CA SER A 97 0.52 -19.79 -0.02
C SER A 97 1.96 -19.33 -0.10
N ALA A 98 2.67 -19.44 1.01
CA ALA A 98 4.09 -19.10 1.12
C ALA A 98 4.95 -19.90 0.12
N ALA A 99 4.69 -21.20 -0.02
CA ALA A 99 5.41 -22.07 -0.95
C ALA A 99 5.20 -21.64 -2.40
N SER A 100 3.95 -21.38 -2.82
CA SER A 100 3.64 -20.93 -4.18
C SER A 100 4.18 -19.54 -4.47
N ALA A 101 4.19 -18.64 -3.49
CA ALA A 101 4.77 -17.31 -3.60
C ALA A 101 6.29 -17.38 -3.83
N LYS A 102 7.02 -18.25 -3.12
CA LYS A 102 8.45 -18.47 -3.33
C LYS A 102 8.75 -18.94 -4.77
N VAL A 103 7.94 -19.83 -5.33
CA VAL A 103 8.11 -20.31 -6.71
C VAL A 103 7.79 -19.20 -7.72
N LEU A 104 6.62 -18.57 -7.63
CA LEU A 104 6.15 -17.62 -8.65
C LEU A 104 6.83 -16.25 -8.51
N PHE A 105 6.87 -15.67 -7.33
CA PHE A 105 7.42 -14.31 -7.12
C PHE A 105 8.90 -14.30 -6.74
N GLY A 106 9.44 -15.40 -6.23
CA GLY A 106 10.86 -15.57 -5.92
C GLY A 106 11.65 -16.10 -7.11
N GLN A 107 11.43 -17.35 -7.51
CA GLN A 107 12.20 -18.01 -8.59
C GLN A 107 11.89 -17.41 -9.98
N ASN A 108 10.65 -16.95 -10.22
CA ASN A 108 10.25 -16.27 -11.45
C ASN A 108 10.20 -14.73 -11.31
N ALA A 109 11.00 -14.17 -10.40
CA ALA A 109 10.98 -12.74 -10.06
C ALA A 109 11.13 -11.80 -11.26
N GLN A 110 11.99 -12.13 -12.21
CA GLN A 110 12.17 -11.34 -13.43
C GLN A 110 10.97 -11.43 -14.37
N ALA A 111 10.37 -12.62 -14.49
CA ALA A 111 9.16 -12.79 -15.29
C ALA A 111 8.00 -11.94 -14.76
N LEU A 112 7.92 -11.73 -13.45
CA LEU A 112 6.91 -10.92 -12.76
C LEU A 112 7.42 -9.52 -12.40
N SER A 113 8.19 -8.88 -13.26
CA SER A 113 8.79 -7.56 -13.00
C SER A 113 7.92 -6.39 -13.44
N SER A 114 6.85 -6.57 -14.22
CA SER A 114 5.97 -5.50 -14.66
C SER A 114 4.77 -5.28 -13.73
N ARG A 115 4.03 -4.20 -14.00
CA ARG A 115 2.75 -3.83 -13.37
C ARG A 115 1.67 -3.68 -14.43
N PRO A 116 0.40 -4.02 -14.15
CA PRO A 116 -0.69 -3.68 -15.05
C PRO A 116 -0.95 -2.17 -14.99
N GLU A 117 -1.33 -1.59 -16.12
CA GLU A 117 -1.85 -0.24 -16.16
C GLU A 117 -3.35 -0.25 -15.88
N THR A 118 -3.78 0.53 -14.89
CA THR A 118 -5.19 0.76 -14.57
C THR A 118 -5.68 2.06 -15.19
N TYR A 119 -6.96 2.13 -15.52
CA TYR A 119 -7.53 3.33 -16.15
C TYR A 119 -7.54 4.52 -15.18
N THR A 120 -8.09 4.33 -13.99
CA THR A 120 -8.27 5.42 -13.02
C THR A 120 -6.94 6.00 -12.58
N PHE A 121 -6.02 5.17 -12.11
CA PHE A 121 -4.75 5.67 -11.61
C PHE A 121 -3.81 6.13 -12.72
N HIS A 122 -3.55 5.30 -13.75
CA HIS A 122 -2.53 5.62 -14.75
C HIS A 122 -2.97 6.62 -15.82
N LYS A 123 -4.28 6.67 -16.16
CA LYS A 123 -4.75 7.57 -17.22
C LYS A 123 -5.35 8.88 -16.68
N ILE A 124 -5.85 8.90 -15.42
CA ILE A 124 -6.47 10.09 -14.86
C ILE A 124 -5.56 10.74 -13.80
N VAL A 125 -5.16 9.98 -12.76
CA VAL A 125 -4.40 10.52 -11.61
C VAL A 125 -2.95 10.82 -11.98
N SER A 126 -2.28 9.95 -12.72
CA SER A 126 -0.82 10.02 -12.95
C SER A 126 -0.42 10.51 -14.34
N ASN A 127 -1.32 11.10 -15.11
CA ASN A 127 -1.02 11.51 -16.49
C ASN A 127 -0.08 12.72 -16.60
N THR A 128 0.09 13.51 -15.54
CA THR A 128 0.94 14.71 -15.51
C THR A 128 2.23 14.51 -14.71
N ALA A 129 2.15 13.86 -13.55
CA ALA A 129 3.28 13.65 -12.64
C ALA A 129 3.99 12.30 -12.82
N GLY A 130 3.59 11.52 -13.83
CA GLY A 130 4.10 10.16 -14.02
C GLY A 130 3.61 9.18 -12.96
N THR A 131 4.08 7.93 -13.03
CA THR A 131 3.73 6.86 -12.08
C THR A 131 4.80 6.67 -11.03
N THR A 132 4.40 6.33 -9.80
CA THR A 132 5.37 5.93 -8.74
C THR A 132 6.18 4.72 -9.17
N ILE A 133 7.36 4.53 -8.59
CA ILE A 133 8.17 3.31 -8.81
C ILE A 133 7.33 2.06 -8.50
N GLY A 134 6.47 2.11 -7.46
CA GLY A 134 5.62 1.01 -7.04
C GLY A 134 4.63 0.56 -8.11
N THR A 135 4.05 1.48 -8.88
CA THR A 135 2.99 1.25 -9.86
C THR A 135 3.45 1.19 -11.31
N SER A 136 4.68 1.63 -11.61
CA SER A 136 5.19 1.70 -12.99
C SER A 136 5.32 0.33 -13.66
N PRO A 137 4.89 0.18 -14.93
CA PRO A 137 5.24 -0.94 -15.78
C PRO A 137 6.75 -1.09 -15.95
N TYR A 138 7.20 -2.28 -16.37
CA TYR A 138 8.61 -2.55 -16.62
C TYR A 138 9.12 -1.76 -17.82
N SER A 139 10.20 -0.98 -17.61
CA SER A 139 10.82 -0.12 -18.62
C SER A 139 12.25 0.23 -18.22
N GLU A 140 13.03 0.77 -19.14
CA GLU A 140 14.37 1.29 -18.82
C GLU A 140 14.29 2.48 -17.84
N SER A 141 13.29 3.35 -17.96
CA SER A 141 13.02 4.42 -17.00
C SER A 141 12.78 3.86 -15.60
N LEU A 142 11.97 2.80 -15.46
CA LEU A 142 11.79 2.14 -14.16
C LEU A 142 13.10 1.62 -13.58
N LYS A 143 13.99 1.05 -14.40
CA LYS A 143 15.30 0.55 -13.93
C LYS A 143 16.14 1.68 -13.36
N ARG A 144 16.24 2.83 -14.08
CA ARG A 144 16.97 4.02 -13.60
C ARG A 144 16.40 4.54 -12.29
N ARG A 145 15.06 4.72 -12.20
CA ARG A 145 14.39 5.18 -10.98
C ARG A 145 14.61 4.23 -9.81
N ARG A 146 14.51 2.92 -10.03
CA ARG A 146 14.79 1.93 -9.00
C ARG A 146 16.25 1.94 -8.54
N LYS A 147 17.19 2.18 -9.44
CA LYS A 147 18.62 2.33 -9.09
C LYS A 147 18.80 3.55 -8.18
N GLY A 148 18.23 4.71 -8.55
CA GLY A 148 18.27 5.93 -7.71
C GLY A 148 17.62 5.73 -6.34
N ALA A 149 16.41 5.14 -6.29
CA ALA A 149 15.75 4.84 -5.03
C ALA A 149 16.51 3.82 -4.16
N ALA A 150 17.11 2.78 -4.78
CA ALA A 150 17.90 1.80 -4.05
C ALA A 150 19.18 2.41 -3.46
N SER A 151 19.80 3.35 -4.15
CA SER A 151 20.95 4.11 -3.61
C SER A 151 20.55 4.95 -2.40
N ALA A 152 19.38 5.58 -2.42
CA ALA A 152 18.87 6.39 -1.32
C ALA A 152 18.33 5.56 -0.14
N LEU A 153 18.00 4.28 -0.32
CA LEU A 153 17.33 3.43 0.67
C LEU A 153 18.16 2.19 1.07
N ASN A 154 19.41 2.13 0.67
CA ASN A 154 20.34 1.10 1.14
C ASN A 154 20.75 1.34 2.60
N ARG A 155 21.38 0.35 3.25
CA ARG A 155 21.77 0.45 4.65
C ARG A 155 22.61 1.68 4.98
N PRO A 156 23.72 1.99 4.27
CA PRO A 156 24.52 3.18 4.55
C PRO A 156 23.71 4.49 4.48
N SER A 157 22.81 4.61 3.50
CA SER A 157 21.97 5.81 3.38
C SER A 157 20.94 5.90 4.51
N VAL A 158 20.29 4.80 4.86
CA VAL A 158 19.32 4.74 5.96
C VAL A 158 19.98 5.06 7.30
N ASP A 159 21.24 4.68 7.50
CA ASP A 159 22.01 5.04 8.70
C ASP A 159 22.21 6.56 8.83
N THR A 160 22.33 7.28 7.71
CA THR A 160 22.40 8.77 7.75
C THR A 160 21.05 9.43 8.09
N TYR A 161 19.94 8.71 7.98
CA TYR A 161 18.60 9.23 8.29
C TYR A 161 18.19 9.04 9.76
N VAL A 162 19.00 8.36 10.56
CA VAL A 162 18.70 8.07 11.97
C VAL A 162 18.43 9.35 12.77
N SER A 163 19.16 10.43 12.52
CA SER A 163 18.93 11.72 13.17
C SER A 163 17.54 12.31 12.87
N HIS A 164 17.01 12.10 11.65
CA HIS A 164 15.65 12.54 11.30
C HIS A 164 14.60 11.65 11.96
N LEU A 165 14.83 10.34 12.01
CA LEU A 165 13.98 9.39 12.73
C LEU A 165 13.94 9.71 14.23
N ASP A 166 15.08 10.08 14.79
CA ASP A 166 15.20 10.51 16.19
C ASP A 166 14.30 11.71 16.49
N VAL A 167 14.43 12.78 15.70
CA VAL A 167 13.64 14.00 15.85
C VAL A 167 12.14 13.72 15.70
N GLU A 168 11.74 12.97 14.68
CA GLU A 168 10.32 12.75 14.41
C GLU A 168 9.66 11.79 15.41
N SER A 169 10.36 10.75 15.86
CA SER A 169 9.83 9.84 16.88
C SER A 169 9.78 10.48 18.28
N LYS A 170 10.72 11.39 18.59
CA LYS A 170 10.65 12.22 19.80
C LYS A 170 9.45 13.17 19.74
N ALA A 171 9.27 13.89 18.63
CA ALA A 171 8.13 14.77 18.43
C ALA A 171 6.79 14.02 18.50
N PHE A 172 6.73 12.78 18.00
CA PHE A 172 5.54 11.94 18.13
C PHE A 172 5.20 11.62 19.61
N VAL A 173 6.19 11.27 20.41
CA VAL A 173 5.99 11.04 21.86
C VAL A 173 5.55 12.34 22.56
N GLU A 174 6.14 13.48 22.20
CA GLU A 174 5.74 14.81 22.71
C GLU A 174 4.28 15.13 22.37
N GLU A 175 3.84 14.89 21.13
CA GLU A 175 2.46 15.11 20.70
C GLU A 175 1.48 14.21 21.47
N LEU A 176 1.78 12.91 21.63
CA LEU A 176 0.96 12.01 22.43
C LEU A 176 0.83 12.48 23.88
N HIS A 177 1.92 12.98 24.47
CA HIS A 177 1.94 13.53 25.82
C HIS A 177 1.12 14.82 25.93
N ARG A 178 1.34 15.76 25.02
CA ARG A 178 0.69 17.08 25.01
C ARG A 178 -0.81 16.99 24.70
N TYR A 179 -1.20 16.35 23.60
CA TYR A 179 -2.62 16.20 23.22
C TYR A 179 -3.37 15.25 24.17
N GLY A 180 -2.67 14.28 24.75
CA GLY A 180 -3.17 13.41 25.81
C GLY A 180 -3.29 14.09 27.17
N ASN A 181 -2.95 15.38 27.29
CA ASN A 181 -2.96 16.13 28.56
C ASN A 181 -2.29 15.32 29.69
N HIS A 182 -1.03 14.93 29.48
CA HIS A 182 -0.25 14.12 30.41
C HIS A 182 -0.93 12.80 30.81
N GLY A 183 -1.58 12.13 29.87
CA GLY A 183 -2.27 10.85 30.06
C GLY A 183 -3.68 10.95 30.64
N LYS A 184 -4.22 12.16 30.83
CA LYS A 184 -5.58 12.37 31.37
C LYS A 184 -6.66 12.28 30.31
N THR A 185 -6.34 12.61 29.06
CA THR A 185 -7.30 12.68 27.94
C THR A 185 -7.01 11.57 26.92
N PRO A 186 -8.01 10.77 26.54
CA PRO A 186 -7.86 9.81 25.45
C PRO A 186 -7.81 10.53 24.10
N VAL A 187 -6.87 10.13 23.23
CA VAL A 187 -6.64 10.75 21.93
C VAL A 187 -6.78 9.75 20.78
N ASP A 188 -7.20 10.22 19.62
CA ASP A 188 -7.02 9.52 18.34
C ASP A 188 -5.57 9.70 17.89
N PRO A 189 -4.75 8.65 17.83
CA PRO A 189 -3.34 8.80 17.48
C PRO A 189 -3.10 9.04 15.99
N MET A 190 -4.11 8.86 15.13
CA MET A 190 -3.95 8.88 13.68
C MET A 190 -3.32 10.18 13.14
N PRO A 191 -3.77 11.40 13.50
CA PRO A 191 -3.16 12.63 12.98
C PRO A 191 -1.69 12.77 13.34
N MET A 192 -1.29 12.34 14.56
CA MET A 192 0.10 12.41 15.04
C MET A 192 0.99 11.42 14.29
N ILE A 193 0.49 10.21 14.02
CA ILE A 193 1.19 9.21 13.21
C ILE A 193 1.35 9.71 11.76
N GLN A 194 0.30 10.31 11.18
CA GLN A 194 0.35 10.90 9.85
C GLN A 194 1.37 12.04 9.77
N ARG A 195 1.41 12.93 10.79
CA ARG A 195 2.40 14.01 10.86
C ARG A 195 3.83 13.44 10.90
N LEU A 196 4.08 12.43 11.74
CA LEU A 196 5.39 11.79 11.82
C LEU A 196 5.84 11.26 10.45
N SER A 197 5.04 10.41 9.83
CA SER A 197 5.38 9.78 8.55
C SER A 197 5.47 10.78 7.40
N LEU A 198 4.58 11.79 7.36
CA LEU A 198 4.62 12.85 6.34
C LEU A 198 5.86 13.74 6.52
N SER A 199 6.14 14.18 7.73
CA SER A 199 7.30 15.02 8.03
C SER A 199 8.61 14.30 7.65
N LEU A 200 8.72 13.02 7.99
CA LEU A 200 9.88 12.20 7.61
C LEU A 200 10.00 12.11 6.07
N ALA A 201 8.91 11.83 5.37
CA ALA A 201 8.91 11.74 3.90
C ALA A 201 9.31 13.07 3.23
N LEU A 202 8.81 14.20 3.71
CA LEU A 202 9.14 15.52 3.17
C LEU A 202 10.57 15.94 3.51
N THR A 203 11.02 15.67 4.75
CA THR A 203 12.39 15.96 5.16
C THR A 203 13.40 15.18 4.32
N LEU A 204 13.18 13.88 4.14
CA LEU A 204 14.08 13.04 3.36
C LEU A 204 14.08 13.40 1.87
N ASN A 205 12.94 13.81 1.30
CA ASN A 205 12.87 14.12 -0.13
C ASN A 205 13.23 15.56 -0.48
N TRP A 206 12.71 16.54 0.26
CA TRP A 206 12.84 17.97 -0.05
C TRP A 206 13.57 18.79 1.01
N GLY A 207 13.97 18.19 2.14
CA GLY A 207 14.54 18.91 3.26
C GLY A 207 13.54 19.84 3.99
N VAL A 208 12.23 19.53 3.88
CA VAL A 208 11.12 20.29 4.48
C VAL A 208 10.51 19.48 5.62
N ARG A 209 10.41 20.08 6.82
CA ARG A 209 9.82 19.44 8.00
C ARG A 209 8.42 19.98 8.26
N ILE A 210 7.47 19.10 8.57
CA ILE A 210 6.15 19.45 9.12
C ILE A 210 6.24 19.38 10.64
N ALA A 211 6.09 20.51 11.30
CA ALA A 211 6.20 20.59 12.76
C ALA A 211 4.88 20.32 13.50
N SER A 212 3.74 20.57 12.85
CA SER A 212 2.41 20.43 13.44
C SER A 212 1.40 19.84 12.48
N GLN A 213 0.47 19.04 13.02
CA GLN A 213 -0.73 18.57 12.28
C GLN A 213 -1.73 19.70 11.95
N GLU A 214 -1.51 20.90 12.45
CA GLU A 214 -2.35 22.09 12.22
C GLU A 214 -1.91 22.86 10.97
N GLU A 215 -0.76 22.50 10.35
CA GLU A 215 -0.28 23.16 9.14
C GLU A 215 -1.17 22.86 7.93
N ASP A 216 -1.47 23.87 7.12
CA ASP A 216 -2.28 23.71 5.90
C ASP A 216 -1.69 22.69 4.93
N LEU A 217 -0.36 22.66 4.81
CA LEU A 217 0.34 21.71 3.94
C LEU A 217 0.15 20.25 4.42
N PHE A 218 0.13 20.04 5.74
CA PHE A 218 -0.17 18.72 6.30
C PHE A 218 -1.56 18.25 5.92
N ASN A 219 -2.57 19.10 6.11
CA ASN A 219 -3.96 18.77 5.83
C ASN A 219 -4.17 18.50 4.34
N GLU A 220 -3.61 19.37 3.48
CA GLU A 220 -3.72 19.24 2.01
C GLU A 220 -3.11 17.92 1.50
N ILE A 221 -1.86 17.61 1.89
CA ILE A 221 -1.19 16.39 1.41
C ILE A 221 -1.88 15.14 1.96
N THR A 222 -2.26 15.13 3.23
CA THR A 222 -2.88 13.97 3.87
C THR A 222 -4.21 13.63 3.20
N GLU A 223 -5.08 14.63 2.96
CA GLU A 223 -6.37 14.44 2.29
C GLU A 223 -6.19 13.93 0.85
N VAL A 224 -5.30 14.58 0.09
CA VAL A 224 -5.09 14.24 -1.32
C VAL A 224 -4.49 12.84 -1.47
N GLU A 225 -3.48 12.48 -0.69
CA GLU A 225 -2.84 11.16 -0.79
C GLU A 225 -3.77 10.04 -0.31
N GLU A 226 -4.62 10.26 0.70
CA GLU A 226 -5.63 9.29 1.11
C GLU A 226 -6.60 8.98 -0.04
N GLU A 227 -7.11 10.00 -0.73
CA GLU A 227 -8.00 9.81 -1.88
C GLU A 227 -7.27 9.17 -3.08
N ILE A 228 -6.01 9.55 -3.34
CA ILE A 228 -5.20 8.92 -4.40
C ILE A 228 -4.92 7.45 -4.07
N SER A 229 -4.74 7.10 -2.80
CA SER A 229 -4.60 5.73 -2.35
C SER A 229 -5.83 4.88 -2.72
N ARG A 230 -7.05 5.43 -2.56
CA ARG A 230 -8.29 4.78 -3.00
C ARG A 230 -8.34 4.53 -4.50
N PHE A 231 -7.82 5.47 -5.32
CA PHE A 231 -7.72 5.27 -6.79
C PHE A 231 -6.68 4.23 -7.21
N ARG A 232 -5.77 3.84 -6.33
CA ARG A 232 -4.83 2.72 -6.53
C ARG A 232 -5.37 1.37 -6.09
N SER A 233 -6.55 1.34 -5.48
CA SER A 233 -7.19 0.10 -5.02
C SER A 233 -7.37 -0.88 -6.18
N THR A 234 -7.12 -2.16 -5.89
CA THR A 234 -7.30 -3.27 -6.84
C THR A 234 -8.74 -3.75 -6.95
N THR A 235 -9.65 -3.26 -6.11
CA THR A 235 -11.05 -3.72 -6.04
C THR A 235 -12.06 -2.59 -5.97
N GLY A 236 -11.65 -1.37 -5.65
CA GLY A 236 -12.52 -0.20 -5.48
C GLY A 236 -12.97 0.46 -6.79
N ASN A 237 -12.19 0.32 -7.87
CA ASN A 237 -12.40 1.07 -9.11
C ASN A 237 -12.92 0.17 -10.24
N MET A 238 -14.24 -0.01 -10.36
CA MET A 238 -14.85 -0.91 -11.34
C MET A 238 -14.54 -0.55 -12.80
N GLN A 239 -14.34 0.73 -13.12
CA GLN A 239 -13.99 1.19 -14.48
C GLN A 239 -12.58 0.72 -14.93
N ASP A 240 -11.73 0.30 -14.00
CA ASP A 240 -10.43 -0.30 -14.35
C ASP A 240 -10.60 -1.67 -15.00
N TYR A 241 -11.66 -2.39 -14.67
CA TYR A 241 -11.96 -3.74 -15.10
C TYR A 241 -13.08 -3.85 -16.14
N ILE A 242 -13.99 -2.89 -16.19
CA ILE A 242 -15.15 -2.87 -17.08
C ILE A 242 -15.05 -1.65 -18.00
N PRO A 243 -14.52 -1.82 -19.24
CA PRO A 243 -14.30 -0.69 -20.17
C PRO A 243 -15.56 0.11 -20.51
N LEU A 244 -16.73 -0.52 -20.52
CA LEU A 244 -18.01 0.14 -20.78
C LEU A 244 -18.29 1.30 -19.79
N LEU A 245 -17.87 1.17 -18.53
CA LEU A 245 -18.05 2.22 -17.51
C LEU A 245 -17.23 3.49 -17.79
N ARG A 246 -16.20 3.40 -18.63
CA ARG A 246 -15.36 4.54 -19.02
C ARG A 246 -16.07 5.50 -19.98
N LEU A 247 -17.14 5.02 -20.64
CA LEU A 247 -17.95 5.81 -21.55
C LEU A 247 -18.90 6.79 -20.84
N ASN A 248 -19.04 6.68 -19.51
CA ASN A 248 -19.87 7.59 -18.73
C ASN A 248 -19.17 8.94 -18.53
N PRO A 249 -19.60 10.03 -19.22
CA PRO A 249 -18.99 11.36 -19.09
C PRO A 249 -19.28 12.02 -17.74
N PHE A 250 -20.25 11.50 -17.00
CA PHE A 250 -20.68 12.02 -15.69
C PHE A 250 -20.08 11.23 -14.52
N SER A 251 -19.05 10.41 -14.76
CA SER A 251 -18.40 9.64 -13.70
C SER A 251 -17.85 10.56 -12.60
N SER A 252 -18.47 10.52 -11.41
CA SER A 252 -18.01 11.27 -10.24
C SER A 252 -16.62 10.83 -9.81
N ASN A 253 -16.33 9.53 -9.93
CA ASN A 253 -15.02 8.95 -9.61
C ASN A 253 -13.90 9.54 -10.50
N SER A 254 -14.14 9.66 -11.82
CA SER A 254 -13.14 10.25 -12.73
C SER A 254 -12.95 11.74 -12.49
N LYS A 255 -14.02 12.48 -12.14
CA LYS A 255 -13.94 13.91 -11.79
C LYS A 255 -13.12 14.12 -10.51
N LYS A 256 -13.40 13.34 -9.47
CA LYS A 256 -12.65 13.40 -8.20
C LYS A 256 -11.18 13.01 -8.41
N ALA A 257 -10.90 11.98 -9.20
CA ALA A 257 -9.54 11.58 -9.53
C ALA A 257 -8.75 12.71 -10.25
N ALA A 258 -9.40 13.43 -11.16
CA ALA A 258 -8.80 14.58 -11.85
C ALA A 258 -8.57 15.78 -10.91
N GLU A 259 -9.50 16.03 -9.99
CA GLU A 259 -9.35 17.06 -8.95
C GLU A 259 -8.15 16.76 -8.05
N MET A 260 -8.06 15.55 -7.51
CA MET A 260 -6.94 15.14 -6.65
C MET A 260 -5.59 15.24 -7.37
N ARG A 261 -5.56 14.93 -8.67
CA ARG A 261 -4.36 15.16 -9.50
C ARG A 261 -3.95 16.63 -9.49
N ILE A 262 -4.88 17.55 -9.77
CA ILE A 262 -4.60 18.99 -9.83
C ILE A 262 -4.06 19.50 -8.48
N ARG A 263 -4.68 19.10 -7.38
CA ARG A 263 -4.24 19.46 -6.04
C ARG A 263 -2.84 18.92 -5.75
N ARG A 264 -2.59 17.63 -6.09
CA ARG A 264 -1.27 17.02 -5.95
C ARG A 264 -0.19 17.73 -6.76
N ASP A 265 -0.46 18.01 -8.02
CA ASP A 265 0.50 18.66 -8.90
C ASP A 265 0.86 20.07 -8.38
N LYS A 266 -0.09 20.76 -7.73
CA LYS A 266 0.12 22.07 -7.12
C LYS A 266 1.11 22.01 -5.94
N TYR A 267 0.90 21.12 -4.95
CA TYR A 267 1.84 21.06 -3.82
C TYR A 267 3.19 20.47 -4.22
N LEU A 268 3.25 19.51 -5.16
CA LEU A 268 4.52 19.00 -5.68
C LEU A 268 5.31 20.09 -6.41
N GLY A 269 4.63 20.90 -7.24
CA GLY A 269 5.24 22.04 -7.90
C GLY A 269 5.82 23.05 -6.91
N ALA A 270 5.09 23.34 -5.83
CA ALA A 270 5.55 24.24 -4.77
C ALA A 270 6.80 23.67 -4.04
N LEU A 271 6.78 22.38 -3.67
CA LEU A 271 7.91 21.71 -2.99
C LEU A 271 9.16 21.65 -3.89
N ASN A 272 8.99 21.37 -5.18
CA ASN A 272 10.09 21.31 -6.13
C ASN A 272 10.68 22.72 -6.36
N SER A 273 9.83 23.74 -6.58
CA SER A 273 10.29 25.13 -6.77
C SER A 273 11.03 25.68 -5.54
N ASP A 274 10.54 25.39 -4.33
CA ASP A 274 11.23 25.77 -3.09
C ASP A 274 12.61 25.09 -2.97
N LEU A 275 12.71 23.80 -3.34
CA LEU A 275 14.00 23.11 -3.36
C LEU A 275 14.95 23.72 -4.37
N ASP A 276 14.49 24.00 -5.60
CA ASP A 276 15.30 24.59 -6.67
C ASP A 276 15.83 25.98 -6.22
N ASP A 277 15.00 26.80 -5.60
CA ASP A 277 15.38 28.11 -5.06
C ASP A 277 16.44 27.98 -3.95
N ARG A 278 16.29 27.02 -3.04
CA ARG A 278 17.27 26.78 -1.99
C ARG A 278 18.59 26.22 -2.55
N MET A 279 18.53 25.37 -3.58
CA MET A 279 19.72 24.88 -4.27
C MET A 279 20.46 26.01 -5.00
N ALA A 280 19.75 26.88 -5.69
CA ALA A 280 20.34 28.04 -6.38
C ALA A 280 21.03 29.01 -5.38
N LYS A 281 20.50 29.15 -4.17
CA LYS A 281 21.05 29.99 -3.09
C LYS A 281 22.12 29.27 -2.24
N GLY A 282 22.35 27.95 -2.46
CA GLY A 282 23.26 27.15 -1.63
C GLY A 282 22.79 26.93 -0.17
N THR A 283 21.50 27.09 0.09
CA THR A 283 20.89 26.98 1.43
C THR A 283 20.06 25.70 1.63
N HIS A 284 20.07 24.80 0.65
CA HIS A 284 19.36 23.54 0.73
C HIS A 284 19.97 22.62 1.79
N LYS A 285 19.10 21.89 2.49
CA LYS A 285 19.51 20.80 3.37
C LYS A 285 19.79 19.55 2.55
N PRO A 286 20.70 18.66 2.97
CA PRO A 286 20.88 17.36 2.33
C PRO A 286 19.54 16.62 2.25
N CYS A 287 19.15 16.23 1.05
CA CYS A 287 17.92 15.46 0.81
C CYS A 287 18.07 14.61 -0.47
N ILE A 288 17.19 13.62 -0.63
CA ILE A 288 17.27 12.66 -1.73
C ILE A 288 17.19 13.36 -3.08
N GLN A 289 16.27 14.30 -3.27
CA GLN A 289 16.15 15.03 -4.53
C GLN A 289 17.39 15.85 -4.85
N ALA A 290 17.91 16.63 -3.90
CA ALA A 290 19.12 17.41 -4.12
C ALA A 290 20.32 16.51 -4.49
N ASN A 291 20.49 15.38 -3.78
CA ASN A 291 21.56 14.43 -4.07
C ASN A 291 21.44 13.84 -5.48
N VAL A 292 20.21 13.46 -5.90
CA VAL A 292 19.99 12.89 -7.24
C VAL A 292 20.12 13.95 -8.35
N ILE A 293 19.69 15.20 -8.11
CA ILE A 293 19.88 16.33 -9.06
C ILE A 293 21.38 16.62 -9.26
N MET A 294 22.17 16.56 -8.17
CA MET A 294 23.63 16.79 -8.22
C MET A 294 24.40 15.62 -8.82
N ASP A 295 23.84 14.41 -8.83
CA ASP A 295 24.47 13.21 -9.41
C ASP A 295 24.37 13.22 -10.93
N LYS A 296 25.43 13.71 -11.58
CA LYS A 296 25.54 13.76 -13.05
C LYS A 296 25.54 12.37 -13.73
N GLU A 297 25.82 11.30 -12.99
CA GLU A 297 25.81 9.93 -13.51
C GLU A 297 24.40 9.31 -13.50
N ALA A 298 23.50 9.78 -12.63
CA ALA A 298 22.15 9.25 -12.50
C ALA A 298 21.30 9.44 -13.76
N LYS A 299 21.54 10.52 -14.54
CA LYS A 299 20.86 10.86 -15.81
C LYS A 299 19.34 10.73 -15.74
N LEU A 300 18.74 11.13 -14.60
CA LEU A 300 17.31 11.14 -14.40
C LEU A 300 16.71 12.45 -14.92
N ASN A 301 15.60 12.37 -15.62
CA ASN A 301 14.82 13.55 -16.00
C ASN A 301 13.89 14.00 -14.87
N SER A 302 13.23 15.16 -15.01
CA SER A 302 12.37 15.72 -13.97
C SER A 302 11.16 14.82 -13.62
N GLU A 303 10.61 14.10 -14.60
CA GLU A 303 9.51 13.15 -14.35
C GLU A 303 9.99 11.94 -13.53
N GLU A 304 11.20 11.45 -13.80
CA GLU A 304 11.80 10.35 -13.07
C GLU A 304 12.15 10.75 -11.63
N LEU A 305 12.60 11.98 -11.40
CA LEU A 305 12.82 12.58 -10.08
C LEU A 305 11.50 12.69 -9.31
N THR A 306 10.49 13.29 -9.93
CA THR A 306 9.14 13.41 -9.34
C THR A 306 8.56 12.04 -8.99
N SER A 307 8.77 11.04 -9.83
CA SER A 307 8.33 9.66 -9.56
C SER A 307 9.00 9.03 -8.34
N ILE A 308 10.29 9.30 -8.11
CA ILE A 308 11.00 8.85 -6.90
C ILE A 308 10.37 9.51 -5.67
N SER A 309 10.21 10.81 -5.68
CA SER A 309 9.67 11.57 -4.55
C SER A 309 8.22 11.21 -4.23
N LEU A 310 7.37 11.05 -5.24
CA LEU A 310 6.02 10.53 -5.07
C LEU A 310 5.99 9.13 -4.46
N THR A 311 6.96 8.28 -4.82
CA THR A 311 7.04 6.94 -4.25
C THR A 311 7.37 6.98 -2.76
N MET A 312 8.29 7.84 -2.37
CA MET A 312 8.69 8.01 -0.98
C MET A 312 7.54 8.60 -0.15
N LEU A 313 6.88 9.65 -0.68
CA LEU A 313 5.74 10.29 -0.03
C LEU A 313 4.58 9.32 0.19
N SER A 314 4.04 8.77 -0.89
CA SER A 314 2.88 7.87 -0.83
C SER A 314 3.17 6.55 -0.10
N GLY A 315 4.38 5.99 -0.27
CA GLY A 315 4.76 4.72 0.34
C GLY A 315 4.93 4.81 1.85
N GLY A 316 5.52 5.90 2.35
CA GLY A 316 5.70 6.15 3.78
C GLY A 316 4.38 6.51 4.46
N LEU A 317 3.65 7.46 3.90
CA LEU A 317 2.43 7.97 4.51
C LEU A 317 1.35 6.90 4.68
N ASP A 318 1.04 6.10 3.65
CA ASP A 318 -0.08 5.15 3.71
C ASP A 318 0.21 3.94 4.60
N THR A 319 1.39 3.34 4.47
CA THR A 319 1.62 1.99 5.00
C THR A 319 2.11 1.98 6.44
N VAL A 320 3.08 2.83 6.79
CA VAL A 320 3.60 2.94 8.18
C VAL A 320 2.52 3.50 9.09
N THR A 321 1.86 4.57 8.67
CA THR A 321 0.75 5.18 9.42
C THR A 321 -0.33 4.17 9.78
N THR A 322 -0.80 3.43 8.78
CA THR A 322 -1.84 2.41 8.98
C THR A 322 -1.38 1.29 9.91
N LEU A 323 -0.12 0.83 9.76
CA LEU A 323 0.41 -0.24 10.61
C LEU A 323 0.54 0.21 12.07
N VAL A 324 1.09 1.41 12.33
CA VAL A 324 1.20 1.96 13.68
C VAL A 324 -0.19 2.14 14.30
N ALA A 325 -1.16 2.67 13.54
CA ALA A 325 -2.52 2.82 14.02
C ALA A 325 -3.15 1.48 14.45
N TRP A 326 -3.07 0.43 13.63
CA TRP A 326 -3.51 -0.90 14.03
C TRP A 326 -2.83 -1.39 15.31
N SER A 327 -1.52 -1.20 15.38
CA SER A 327 -0.69 -1.74 16.46
C SER A 327 -0.97 -1.05 17.79
N LEU A 328 -1.12 0.27 17.82
CA LEU A 328 -1.43 1.00 19.06
C LEU A 328 -2.81 0.61 19.61
N GLY A 329 -3.81 0.45 18.74
CA GLY A 329 -5.14 -0.02 19.14
C GLY A 329 -5.12 -1.43 19.74
N LEU A 330 -4.37 -2.36 19.14
CA LEU A 330 -4.20 -3.71 19.68
C LEU A 330 -3.42 -3.70 20.98
N LEU A 331 -2.28 -3.01 21.02
CA LEU A 331 -1.40 -2.96 22.21
C LEU A 331 -2.11 -2.39 23.41
N ALA A 332 -2.98 -1.40 23.24
CA ALA A 332 -3.80 -0.89 24.34
C ALA A 332 -4.66 -1.97 25.01
N GLN A 333 -5.05 -3.01 24.27
CA GLN A 333 -5.84 -4.14 24.76
C GLN A 333 -5.00 -5.35 25.19
N ARG A 334 -3.66 -5.28 25.05
CA ARG A 334 -2.72 -6.37 25.35
C ARG A 334 -1.68 -5.94 26.39
N PRO A 335 -2.12 -5.79 27.67
CA PRO A 335 -1.21 -5.46 28.76
C PRO A 335 -0.06 -6.45 28.92
N ASP A 336 -0.30 -7.73 28.64
CA ASP A 336 0.71 -8.79 28.67
C ASP A 336 1.89 -8.51 27.72
N ILE A 337 1.61 -8.05 26.51
CA ILE A 337 2.64 -7.68 25.51
C ILE A 337 3.37 -6.40 25.91
N GLN A 338 2.64 -5.40 26.42
CA GLN A 338 3.23 -4.17 26.92
C GLN A 338 4.22 -4.44 28.08
N ASP A 339 3.86 -5.35 29.00
CA ASP A 339 4.72 -5.70 30.15
C ASP A 339 5.97 -6.45 29.72
N ARG A 340 5.88 -7.33 28.72
CA ARG A 340 7.04 -8.00 28.12
C ARG A 340 7.95 -7.03 27.39
N ALA A 341 7.37 -6.13 26.59
CA ALA A 341 8.12 -5.09 25.90
C ALA A 341 8.84 -4.16 26.90
N ALA A 342 8.14 -3.75 27.95
CA ALA A 342 8.73 -2.91 29.00
C ALA A 342 9.94 -3.56 29.66
N ARG A 343 9.82 -4.84 30.07
CA ARG A 343 10.95 -5.58 30.65
C ARG A 343 12.14 -5.69 29.69
N ALA A 344 11.90 -6.05 28.43
CA ALA A 344 12.97 -6.15 27.43
C ALA A 344 13.67 -4.81 27.16
N ILE A 345 12.93 -3.71 27.23
CA ILE A 345 13.50 -2.37 27.09
C ILE A 345 14.31 -1.98 28.34
N GLN A 346 13.78 -2.23 29.56
CA GLN A 346 14.45 -1.92 30.81
C GLN A 346 15.77 -2.69 30.98
N GLU A 347 15.80 -3.97 30.58
CA GLU A 347 17.03 -4.77 30.57
C GLU A 347 18.14 -4.15 29.72
N MET A 348 17.79 -3.37 28.69
CA MET A 348 18.73 -2.77 27.75
C MET A 348 19.09 -1.32 28.08
N TYR A 349 18.12 -0.50 28.52
CA TYR A 349 18.28 0.95 28.72
C TYR A 349 18.19 1.39 30.18
N GLY A 350 17.78 0.51 31.10
CA GLY A 350 17.46 0.89 32.48
C GLY A 350 16.09 1.56 32.58
N GLU A 351 15.80 2.10 33.80
CA GLU A 351 14.48 2.69 34.07
C GLU A 351 14.40 4.20 33.81
N ASP A 352 15.53 4.88 33.68
CA ASP A 352 15.61 6.35 33.69
C ASP A 352 15.60 7.01 32.31
N ASP A 353 15.77 6.25 31.23
CA ASP A 353 15.78 6.79 29.86
C ASP A 353 14.45 6.52 29.12
N PRO A 354 13.46 7.45 29.15
CA PRO A 354 12.19 7.26 28.48
C PRO A 354 12.29 7.25 26.95
N MET A 355 13.38 7.83 26.38
CA MET A 355 13.50 8.03 24.94
C MET A 355 14.24 6.92 24.21
N CYS A 356 15.03 6.12 24.87
CA CYS A 356 15.93 5.13 24.28
C CYS A 356 16.81 5.71 23.15
N SER A 357 18.01 5.26 22.99
CA SER A 357 18.90 5.74 21.92
C SER A 357 18.37 5.35 20.55
N SER A 358 18.45 6.27 19.59
CA SER A 358 18.15 6.00 18.18
C SER A 358 19.25 5.19 17.48
N ASP A 359 20.44 5.10 18.07
CA ASP A 359 21.65 4.51 17.46
C ASP A 359 21.81 3.01 17.77
N ASP A 360 20.86 2.40 18.44
CA ASP A 360 20.95 1.00 18.87
C ASP A 360 20.85 -0.05 17.76
N ASP A 361 20.55 0.37 16.53
CA ASP A 361 20.37 -0.48 15.33
C ASP A 361 19.38 -1.64 15.55
N GLN A 362 18.27 -1.37 16.24
CA GLN A 362 17.18 -2.35 16.48
C GLN A 362 17.63 -3.55 17.37
N LYS A 363 18.49 -3.30 18.34
CA LYS A 363 19.07 -4.35 19.20
C LYS A 363 18.08 -4.97 20.20
N CYS A 364 17.00 -4.29 20.57
CA CYS A 364 15.99 -4.88 21.43
C CYS A 364 15.21 -5.97 20.65
N ALA A 365 15.61 -7.22 20.87
CA ALA A 365 15.08 -8.35 20.13
C ALA A 365 13.56 -8.49 20.24
N TYR A 366 12.96 -8.20 21.41
CA TYR A 366 11.52 -8.27 21.58
C TYR A 366 10.78 -7.19 20.77
N ILE A 367 11.30 -5.98 20.72
CA ILE A 367 10.70 -4.90 19.91
C ILE A 367 10.85 -5.20 18.41
N ALA A 368 11.98 -5.74 17.98
CA ALA A 368 12.15 -6.18 16.60
C ALA A 368 11.17 -7.32 16.24
N ALA A 369 10.95 -8.25 17.15
CA ALA A 369 9.95 -9.32 17.02
C ALA A 369 8.51 -8.75 16.98
N LEU A 370 8.19 -7.79 17.82
CA LEU A 370 6.91 -7.08 17.82
C LEU A 370 6.64 -6.37 16.48
N VAL A 371 7.63 -5.67 15.92
CA VAL A 371 7.52 -5.03 14.59
C VAL A 371 7.19 -6.07 13.52
N LYS A 372 7.92 -7.19 13.49
CA LYS A 372 7.67 -8.27 12.52
C LYS A 372 6.27 -8.87 12.69
N GLU A 373 5.80 -9.05 13.94
CA GLU A 373 4.46 -9.59 14.19
C GLU A 373 3.35 -8.62 13.77
N CYS A 374 3.50 -7.32 14.01
CA CYS A 374 2.59 -6.30 13.50
C CYS A 374 2.51 -6.35 11.96
N LEU A 375 3.66 -6.42 11.28
CA LEU A 375 3.73 -6.55 9.83
C LEU A 375 3.05 -7.82 9.31
N ARG A 376 3.24 -8.95 9.98
CA ARG A 376 2.61 -10.22 9.63
C ARG A 376 1.10 -10.20 9.87
N PHE A 377 0.70 -9.85 11.08
CA PHE A 377 -0.68 -9.98 11.56
C PHE A 377 -1.63 -9.02 10.87
N PHE A 378 -1.25 -7.77 10.68
CA PHE A 378 -2.11 -6.80 10.02
C PHE A 378 -2.00 -6.83 8.50
N THR A 379 -0.82 -7.07 7.96
CA THR A 379 -0.57 -7.10 6.50
C THR A 379 -1.35 -5.99 5.79
N VAL A 380 -1.05 -4.74 6.12
CA VAL A 380 -1.87 -3.57 5.72
C VAL A 380 -2.09 -3.46 4.20
N LEU A 381 -1.14 -3.90 3.39
CA LEU A 381 -1.28 -4.03 1.94
C LEU A 381 -1.52 -5.50 1.56
N ARG A 382 -2.74 -5.99 1.81
CA ARG A 382 -3.09 -7.42 1.81
C ARG A 382 -2.85 -8.15 0.50
N LEU A 383 -3.13 -7.51 -0.63
CA LEU A 383 -2.94 -8.08 -1.97
C LEU A 383 -1.60 -7.67 -2.60
N ALA A 384 -0.71 -7.04 -1.83
CA ALA A 384 0.47 -6.37 -2.36
C ALA A 384 0.08 -5.42 -3.52
N LEU A 385 1.01 -5.11 -4.42
CA LEU A 385 0.66 -4.43 -5.66
C LEU A 385 0.64 -5.45 -6.81
N PRO A 386 -0.37 -5.44 -7.70
CA PRO A 386 -0.49 -6.37 -8.81
C PRO A 386 0.76 -6.44 -9.67
N ARG A 387 1.04 -7.61 -10.24
CA ARG A 387 2.14 -7.77 -11.21
C ARG A 387 1.63 -8.28 -12.54
N THR A 388 2.39 -7.99 -13.60
CA THR A 388 2.13 -8.52 -14.93
C THR A 388 3.37 -9.26 -15.40
N SER A 389 3.17 -10.45 -15.97
CA SER A 389 4.27 -11.23 -16.52
C SER A 389 4.78 -10.63 -17.83
N ILE A 390 6.12 -10.57 -17.98
CA ILE A 390 6.78 -10.09 -19.21
C ILE A 390 7.20 -11.23 -20.14
N LYS A 391 7.03 -12.46 -19.71
CA LYS A 391 7.25 -13.70 -20.47
C LYS A 391 6.35 -14.81 -19.91
N ASP A 392 6.22 -15.90 -20.65
CA ASP A 392 5.49 -17.09 -20.21
C ASP A 392 6.12 -17.68 -18.94
N ILE A 393 5.28 -18.23 -18.07
CA ILE A 393 5.69 -18.88 -16.82
C ILE A 393 5.07 -20.26 -16.76
N THR A 394 5.86 -21.29 -16.53
CA THR A 394 5.35 -22.65 -16.28
C THR A 394 5.20 -22.89 -14.79
N TYR A 395 4.01 -23.27 -14.35
CA TYR A 395 3.72 -23.61 -12.97
C TYR A 395 2.92 -24.92 -12.89
N LYS A 396 3.50 -25.96 -12.27
CA LYS A 396 2.89 -27.30 -12.15
C LYS A 396 2.32 -27.84 -13.47
N GLY A 397 3.06 -27.71 -14.56
CA GLY A 397 2.69 -28.18 -15.89
C GLY A 397 1.70 -27.27 -16.65
N ILE A 398 1.25 -26.18 -16.04
CA ILE A 398 0.39 -25.18 -16.70
C ILE A 398 1.26 -24.03 -17.22
N THR A 399 1.13 -23.70 -18.49
CA THR A 399 1.77 -22.51 -19.08
C THR A 399 0.86 -21.29 -18.87
N ILE A 400 1.37 -20.31 -18.14
CA ILE A 400 0.72 -19.02 -17.88
C ILE A 400 1.30 -18.02 -18.87
N PRO A 401 0.50 -17.46 -19.80
CA PRO A 401 0.99 -16.60 -20.87
C PRO A 401 1.58 -15.28 -20.36
N LYS A 402 2.53 -14.73 -21.13
CA LYS A 402 2.97 -13.33 -21.00
C LYS A 402 1.76 -12.38 -21.00
N GLY A 403 1.83 -11.33 -20.19
CA GLY A 403 0.75 -10.35 -20.04
C GLY A 403 -0.28 -10.72 -18.96
N THR A 404 -0.19 -11.91 -18.37
CA THR A 404 -1.09 -12.32 -17.29
C THR A 404 -0.85 -11.49 -16.04
N VAL A 405 -1.94 -11.03 -15.41
CA VAL A 405 -1.92 -10.31 -14.15
C VAL A 405 -1.88 -11.29 -12.97
N PHE A 406 -1.05 -10.99 -11.99
CA PHE A 406 -0.87 -11.78 -10.77
C PHE A 406 -1.15 -10.93 -9.53
N PHE A 407 -1.91 -11.49 -8.59
CA PHE A 407 -2.02 -10.99 -7.22
C PHE A 407 -1.26 -11.90 -6.26
N LEU A 408 -0.34 -11.33 -5.51
CA LEU A 408 0.21 -11.96 -4.33
C LEU A 408 -0.74 -11.65 -3.16
N ASN A 409 -1.48 -12.63 -2.70
CA ASN A 409 -2.24 -12.49 -1.49
C ASN A 409 -1.29 -12.61 -0.28
N ALA A 410 -0.62 -11.49 0.04
CA ALA A 410 0.33 -11.40 1.14
C ALA A 410 -0.35 -11.72 2.49
N TRP A 411 -1.62 -11.34 2.64
CA TRP A 411 -2.46 -11.71 3.79
C TRP A 411 -2.52 -13.24 3.97
N ALA A 412 -2.92 -13.97 2.93
CA ALA A 412 -3.01 -15.42 3.00
C ALA A 412 -1.64 -16.08 3.24
N CYS A 413 -0.57 -15.54 2.62
CA CYS A 413 0.79 -16.06 2.82
C CYS A 413 1.32 -15.82 4.24
N ASN A 414 0.97 -14.68 4.87
CA ASN A 414 1.32 -14.37 6.26
C ASN A 414 0.45 -15.12 7.28
N MET A 415 -0.70 -15.65 6.85
CA MET A 415 -1.61 -16.50 7.62
C MET A 415 -1.51 -18.00 7.23
N ASP A 416 -0.46 -18.38 6.52
CA ASP A 416 -0.28 -19.76 6.03
C ASP A 416 0.00 -20.72 7.20
N PRO A 417 -0.88 -21.70 7.47
CA PRO A 417 -0.71 -22.66 8.56
C PRO A 417 0.46 -23.63 8.33
N ASP A 418 0.95 -23.77 7.08
CA ASP A 418 2.14 -24.55 6.78
C ASP A 418 3.44 -23.85 7.26
N VAL A 419 3.35 -22.55 7.60
CA VAL A 419 4.47 -21.73 8.12
C VAL A 419 4.28 -21.42 9.60
N TRP A 420 3.04 -21.11 10.01
CA TRP A 420 2.74 -20.57 11.33
C TRP A 420 1.78 -21.45 12.11
N THR A 421 2.15 -21.84 13.31
CA THR A 421 1.22 -22.39 14.29
C THR A 421 0.33 -21.27 14.81
N ASP A 422 -0.99 -21.50 14.84
CA ASP A 422 -2.01 -20.53 15.26
C ASP A 422 -1.80 -19.13 14.59
N PRO A 423 -1.91 -19.06 13.25
CA PRO A 423 -1.62 -17.85 12.50
C PRO A 423 -2.54 -16.66 12.85
N ASP A 424 -3.74 -16.94 13.34
CA ASP A 424 -4.72 -15.95 13.76
C ASP A 424 -4.43 -15.35 15.16
N GLU A 425 -3.42 -15.87 15.87
CA GLU A 425 -2.96 -15.35 17.16
C GLU A 425 -1.85 -14.32 16.97
N PHE A 426 -1.98 -13.17 17.65
CA PHE A 426 -0.92 -12.14 17.71
C PHE A 426 0.08 -12.51 18.80
N ARG A 427 1.26 -12.96 18.42
CA ARG A 427 2.31 -13.45 19.33
C ARG A 427 3.70 -13.05 18.82
N PRO A 428 4.31 -12.00 19.36
CA PRO A 428 5.65 -11.54 18.94
C PRO A 428 6.74 -12.60 19.09
N GLU A 429 6.62 -13.48 20.09
CA GLU A 429 7.61 -14.51 20.43
C GLU A 429 7.88 -15.49 19.30
N ARG A 430 6.91 -15.69 18.37
CA ARG A 430 7.13 -16.54 17.19
C ARG A 430 8.34 -16.12 16.35
N TRP A 431 8.67 -14.82 16.37
CA TRP A 431 9.81 -14.28 15.65
C TRP A 431 11.14 -14.43 16.41
N LEU A 432 11.09 -14.69 17.71
CA LEU A 432 12.27 -15.10 18.49
C LEU A 432 12.54 -16.59 18.29
N GLU A 433 11.49 -17.39 18.14
CA GLU A 433 11.56 -18.84 17.89
C GLU A 433 11.98 -19.14 16.44
N GLN A 434 11.51 -18.34 15.47
CA GLN A 434 11.73 -18.51 14.03
C GLN A 434 12.11 -17.17 13.38
N PRO A 435 13.32 -16.63 13.62
CA PRO A 435 13.72 -15.31 13.16
C PRO A 435 13.78 -15.17 11.64
N ASP A 436 14.02 -16.26 10.91
CA ASP A 436 14.17 -16.33 9.45
C ASP A 436 12.87 -16.75 8.73
N ALA A 437 11.75 -16.84 9.43
CA ALA A 437 10.47 -17.17 8.83
C ALA A 437 10.09 -16.12 7.74
N PRO A 438 9.40 -16.54 6.67
CA PRO A 438 9.08 -15.65 5.57
C PRO A 438 8.04 -14.60 5.97
N LEU A 439 8.27 -13.34 5.58
CA LEU A 439 7.35 -12.23 5.72
C LEU A 439 6.99 -11.66 4.34
N PHE A 440 5.69 -11.61 4.02
CA PHE A 440 5.23 -11.22 2.69
C PHE A 440 4.70 -9.79 2.62
N THR A 441 4.64 -9.05 3.71
CA THR A 441 4.12 -7.68 3.78
C THR A 441 4.88 -6.72 2.87
N TYR A 442 6.19 -6.90 2.73
CA TYR A 442 7.02 -6.12 1.80
C TYR A 442 6.99 -6.66 0.36
N GLY A 443 6.15 -7.66 0.08
CA GLY A 443 6.18 -8.38 -1.20
C GLY A 443 7.41 -9.27 -1.34
N MET A 444 7.73 -9.68 -2.58
CA MET A 444 8.83 -10.62 -2.85
C MET A 444 9.48 -10.36 -4.21
N GLY A 445 10.75 -10.74 -4.36
CA GLY A 445 11.48 -10.77 -5.63
C GLY A 445 11.78 -9.38 -6.18
N TYR A 446 11.88 -9.24 -7.51
CA TYR A 446 12.36 -8.04 -8.19
C TYR A 446 11.62 -6.74 -7.81
N ARG A 447 10.36 -6.81 -7.42
CA ARG A 447 9.51 -5.66 -7.05
C ARG A 447 9.26 -5.57 -5.53
N MET A 448 10.09 -6.22 -4.71
CA MET A 448 10.03 -6.08 -3.25
C MET A 448 10.18 -4.62 -2.84
N CYS A 449 9.61 -4.24 -1.70
CA CYS A 449 9.65 -2.88 -1.16
C CYS A 449 11.10 -2.39 -1.01
N ALA A 450 11.40 -1.26 -1.65
CA ALA A 450 12.73 -0.64 -1.57
C ALA A 450 12.96 0.05 -0.21
N GLY A 451 11.88 0.49 0.44
CA GLY A 451 11.92 1.22 1.71
C GLY A 451 11.85 0.33 2.96
N SER A 452 11.95 -0.99 2.82
CA SER A 452 11.76 -1.91 3.97
C SER A 452 12.75 -1.66 5.12
N LEU A 453 14.00 -1.30 4.84
CA LEU A 453 14.99 -0.98 5.87
C LEU A 453 14.61 0.28 6.66
N LEU A 454 14.22 1.35 5.96
CA LEU A 454 13.78 2.61 6.56
C LEU A 454 12.51 2.38 7.39
N ALA A 455 11.51 1.70 6.83
CA ALA A 455 10.25 1.41 7.51
C ALA A 455 10.45 0.58 8.80
N ASN A 456 11.32 -0.44 8.76
CA ASN A 456 11.62 -1.21 9.98
C ASN A 456 12.29 -0.35 11.06
N ARG A 457 13.18 0.56 10.68
CA ARG A 457 13.82 1.51 11.60
C ARG A 457 12.82 2.49 12.23
N GLU A 458 11.95 3.06 11.39
CA GLU A 458 10.87 3.96 11.81
C GLU A 458 9.92 3.26 12.80
N LEU A 459 9.41 2.09 12.43
CA LEU A 459 8.51 1.29 13.27
C LEU A 459 9.16 0.90 14.61
N TYR A 460 10.42 0.49 14.57
CA TYR A 460 11.15 0.14 15.78
C TYR A 460 11.26 1.32 16.75
N LEU A 461 11.68 2.51 16.28
CA LEU A 461 11.79 3.69 17.13
C LEU A 461 10.44 4.17 17.66
N VAL A 462 9.40 4.13 16.83
CA VAL A 462 8.04 4.47 17.25
C VAL A 462 7.58 3.55 18.37
N PHE A 463 7.73 2.23 18.23
CA PHE A 463 7.25 1.29 19.25
C PHE A 463 8.10 1.30 20.51
N ILE A 464 9.44 1.31 20.39
CA ILE A 464 10.29 1.29 21.60
C ILE A 464 10.06 2.55 22.45
N ARG A 465 10.00 3.73 21.84
CA ARG A 465 9.78 4.99 22.55
C ARG A 465 8.38 5.10 23.13
N THR A 466 7.35 4.71 22.36
CA THR A 466 5.97 4.76 22.83
C THR A 466 5.76 3.80 24.01
N LEU A 467 6.24 2.55 23.89
CA LEU A 467 6.07 1.55 24.93
C LEU A 467 6.98 1.78 26.14
N ASN A 468 8.09 2.48 25.96
CA ASN A 468 8.93 2.89 27.09
C ASN A 468 8.35 4.08 27.85
N SER A 469 7.85 5.09 27.12
CA SER A 469 7.30 6.32 27.71
C SER A 469 5.93 6.13 28.34
N PHE A 470 5.07 5.29 27.76
CA PHE A 470 3.65 5.21 28.12
C PHE A 470 3.19 3.81 28.47
N ARG A 471 2.18 3.75 29.36
CA ARG A 471 1.21 2.67 29.43
C ARG A 471 0.03 3.04 28.53
N LEU A 472 -0.31 2.18 27.58
CA LEU A 472 -1.44 2.36 26.69
C LEU A 472 -2.68 1.74 27.34
N GLU A 473 -3.75 2.52 27.48
CA GLU A 473 -5.03 2.07 28.01
C GLU A 473 -6.12 2.27 26.97
N PRO A 474 -6.96 1.26 26.71
CA PRO A 474 -8.04 1.40 25.75
C PRO A 474 -9.11 2.35 26.32
N HIS A 475 -9.64 3.25 25.48
CA HIS A 475 -10.79 4.07 25.82
C HIS A 475 -12.06 3.52 25.18
N ASP A 476 -12.00 3.18 23.90
CA ASP A 476 -13.11 2.63 23.16
C ASP A 476 -12.98 1.10 23.05
N LYS A 477 -14.12 0.41 22.93
CA LYS A 477 -14.14 -1.00 22.55
C LYS A 477 -13.87 -1.11 21.05
N THR A 478 -12.61 -1.10 20.66
CA THR A 478 -12.19 -1.20 19.27
C THR A 478 -11.94 -2.65 18.89
N ASP A 479 -12.52 -3.10 17.78
CA ASP A 479 -12.18 -4.41 17.23
C ASP A 479 -10.86 -4.29 16.45
N CYS A 480 -9.77 -4.74 17.06
CA CYS A 480 -8.45 -4.77 16.44
C CYS A 480 -8.17 -6.07 15.67
N HIS A 481 -9.20 -6.87 15.39
CA HIS A 481 -9.06 -8.01 14.49
C HIS A 481 -8.91 -7.53 13.04
N PRO A 482 -7.87 -7.95 12.31
CA PRO A 482 -7.55 -7.41 10.99
C PRO A 482 -8.71 -7.41 9.98
N LEU A 483 -9.62 -8.39 10.04
CA LEU A 483 -10.77 -8.45 9.14
C LEU A 483 -11.95 -7.60 9.63
N ARG A 484 -12.36 -7.78 10.89
CA ARG A 484 -13.56 -7.13 11.41
C ARG A 484 -13.38 -5.64 11.70
N GLY A 485 -12.17 -5.27 12.15
CA GLY A 485 -11.83 -3.88 12.46
C GLY A 485 -11.43 -3.04 11.24
N ASN A 486 -11.41 -3.61 10.02
CA ASN A 486 -11.10 -2.88 8.80
C ASN A 486 -12.24 -1.93 8.44
N SER A 487 -11.96 -0.62 8.38
CA SER A 487 -12.97 0.42 8.14
C SER A 487 -13.45 0.48 6.69
N ASP A 488 -12.58 0.15 5.72
CA ASP A 488 -12.90 0.15 4.29
C ASP A 488 -12.20 -1.02 3.58
N PRO A 489 -12.91 -2.13 3.36
CA PRO A 489 -12.35 -3.31 2.69
C PRO A 489 -12.07 -3.10 1.20
N THR A 490 -12.52 -1.98 0.61
CA THR A 490 -12.26 -1.62 -0.79
C THR A 490 -11.05 -0.71 -0.96
N SER A 491 -10.46 -0.21 0.11
CA SER A 491 -9.25 0.61 0.08
C SER A 491 -8.02 -0.20 -0.33
N LEU A 492 -6.97 0.48 -0.78
CA LEU A 492 -5.67 -0.13 -1.10
C LEU A 492 -5.03 -0.73 0.16
N VAL A 493 -5.06 0.01 1.25
CA VAL A 493 -4.55 -0.40 2.57
C VAL A 493 -5.70 -0.71 3.51
N ALA A 494 -5.53 -1.71 4.37
CA ALA A 494 -6.51 -2.08 5.39
C ALA A 494 -6.41 -1.12 6.58
N ILE A 495 -7.29 -0.13 6.66
CA ILE A 495 -7.27 0.93 7.67
C ILE A 495 -8.12 0.52 8.88
N PRO A 496 -7.66 0.67 10.14
CA PRO A 496 -8.48 0.39 11.31
C PRO A 496 -9.66 1.35 11.43
N GLN A 497 -10.70 0.92 12.12
CA GLN A 497 -11.76 1.82 12.57
C GLN A 497 -11.16 2.90 13.49
N LYS A 498 -11.77 4.09 13.51
CA LYS A 498 -11.34 5.17 14.40
C LYS A 498 -11.51 4.75 15.86
N TYR A 499 -10.53 5.06 16.70
CA TYR A 499 -10.52 4.72 18.12
C TYR A 499 -9.71 5.77 18.90
N LYS A 500 -9.87 5.75 20.20
CA LYS A 500 -9.08 6.56 21.13
C LYS A 500 -8.32 5.68 22.12
N VAL A 501 -7.12 6.11 22.48
CA VAL A 501 -6.24 5.49 23.47
C VAL A 501 -5.79 6.53 24.46
N ARG A 502 -5.66 6.14 25.71
CA ARG A 502 -5.02 6.96 26.74
C ARG A 502 -3.55 6.53 26.84
N PHE A 503 -2.65 7.49 26.67
CA PHE A 503 -1.22 7.32 26.79
C PHE A 503 -0.77 7.81 28.16
N VAL A 504 -0.76 6.93 29.16
CA VAL A 504 -0.42 7.26 30.55
C VAL A 504 1.09 7.21 30.72
N PRO A 505 1.78 8.32 31.04
CA PRO A 505 3.21 8.32 31.26
C PRO A 505 3.62 7.36 32.37
N LYS A 506 4.62 6.51 32.13
CA LYS A 506 5.16 5.60 33.16
C LYS A 506 5.97 6.37 34.23
N ASN A 507 6.74 7.37 33.79
CA ASN A 507 7.46 8.28 34.62
C ASN A 507 7.30 9.71 34.10
N GLU A 508 6.29 10.44 34.61
CA GLU A 508 5.95 11.79 34.16
C GLU A 508 7.12 12.78 34.33
N LYS A 509 7.86 12.69 35.43
CA LYS A 509 8.98 13.61 35.69
C LYS A 509 10.14 13.42 34.72
N ALA A 510 10.53 12.17 34.48
CA ALA A 510 11.58 11.84 33.52
C ALA A 510 11.16 12.21 32.10
N LEU A 511 9.92 11.89 31.70
CA LEU A 511 9.40 12.19 30.36
C LEU A 511 9.33 13.71 30.13
N SER A 512 8.73 14.48 31.03
CA SER A 512 8.66 15.93 30.91
C SER A 512 10.06 16.59 30.84
N LYS A 513 11.04 16.08 31.58
CA LYS A 513 12.43 16.58 31.53
C LYS A 513 13.10 16.39 30.18
N VAL A 514 12.79 15.28 29.48
CA VAL A 514 13.41 14.98 28.18
C VAL A 514 12.67 15.68 27.04
N LEU A 515 11.38 15.98 27.21
CA LEU A 515 10.55 16.68 26.21
C LEU A 515 10.65 18.21 26.29
N SER A 516 11.11 18.76 27.44
CA SER A 516 11.43 20.19 27.60
C SER A 516 12.77 20.55 26.94
#